data_83e626057bbea79bfbf9adfcf95643d0
#
_entry.id   83e626057bbea79bfbf9adfcf95643d0
#
_cell.length_a   1.000
_cell.length_b   1.000
_cell.length_c   1.000
_cell.angle_alpha   90.00
_cell.angle_beta   90.00
_cell.angle_gamma   90.00
#
_symmetry.space_group_name_H-M   'P 1'
#
loop_
_entity.id
_entity.type
_entity.pdbx_description
1 polymer ?
#
loop_
_entity_poly.entity_id
_entity_poly.type
_entity_poly.pdbx_seq_one_letter_code
_entity_poly.pdbx_strand_id
1 'polypeptide(L)'
;MKIIFLCTGNSARSQMAEGFAEDLKEKVYEDKDLVILSAGVSPKPVNPLSIKVMAEKGIDLTGHKSKSLDDIDLTNADYIITLCGDAKDNCPYVGAKTKNLHWDLLDPANAEGSEEEKLNFFRKIRDEIEIRVNDFLKSII
;
A
#
# COMPACT_ATOMS: atom_id res chain seq x y z
N MET A 1 0.65 1.11 17.17
CA MET A 1 1.04 2.06 16.08
C MET A 1 0.17 1.80 14.86
N LYS A 2 -0.42 2.84 14.32
CA LYS A 2 -1.35 2.75 13.18
C LYS A 2 -0.71 3.35 11.93
N ILE A 3 -0.63 2.56 10.87
CA ILE A 3 0.00 2.93 9.59
C ILE A 3 -1.05 2.77 8.48
N ILE A 4 -1.21 3.82 7.68
CA ILE A 4 -2.21 3.83 6.60
C ILE A 4 -1.51 4.12 5.27
N PHE A 5 -1.70 3.23 4.29
CA PHE A 5 -1.21 3.43 2.93
C PHE A 5 -2.35 3.91 2.03
N LEU A 6 -2.12 5.01 1.31
CA LEU A 6 -3.11 5.61 0.43
C LEU A 6 -2.64 5.65 -1.01
N CYS A 7 -3.52 5.32 -1.94
CA CYS A 7 -3.29 5.52 -3.37
C CYS A 7 -4.61 5.90 -4.05
N THR A 8 -4.65 5.97 -5.38
CA THR A 8 -5.85 6.38 -6.11
C THR A 8 -6.97 5.35 -5.96
N GLY A 9 -6.71 4.12 -6.39
CA GLY A 9 -7.77 3.10 -6.50
C GLY A 9 -7.84 2.10 -5.37
N ASN A 10 -6.86 2.09 -4.45
CA ASN A 10 -6.69 1.00 -3.48
C ASN A 10 -6.78 -0.36 -4.18
N SER A 11 -6.21 -0.43 -5.37
CA SER A 11 -6.29 -1.55 -6.30
C SER A 11 -4.94 -2.25 -6.48
N ALA A 12 -3.84 -1.50 -6.48
CA ALA A 12 -2.51 -2.04 -6.74
C ALA A 12 -1.49 -1.59 -5.69
N ARG A 13 -1.00 -0.36 -5.77
CA ARG A 13 0.14 0.11 -4.96
C ARG A 13 -0.08 0.00 -3.45
N SER A 14 -1.19 0.55 -2.95
CA SER A 14 -1.47 0.50 -1.51
C SER A 14 -1.84 -0.90 -1.03
N GLN A 15 -2.45 -1.72 -1.88
CA GLN A 15 -2.73 -3.12 -1.54
C GLN A 15 -1.44 -3.93 -1.42
N MET A 16 -0.49 -3.71 -2.32
CA MET A 16 0.81 -4.38 -2.24
C MET A 16 1.59 -3.92 -0.99
N ALA A 17 1.57 -2.62 -0.69
CA ALA A 17 2.23 -2.10 0.51
C ALA A 17 1.63 -2.69 1.78
N GLU A 18 0.30 -2.74 1.88
CA GLU A 18 -0.40 -3.36 3.01
C GLU A 18 -0.02 -4.84 3.12
N GLY A 19 0.01 -5.56 2.00
CA GLY A 19 0.37 -6.96 1.97
C GLY A 19 1.77 -7.22 2.51
N PHE A 20 2.76 -6.45 2.08
CA PHE A 20 4.13 -6.58 2.60
C PHE A 20 4.21 -6.23 4.08
N ALA A 21 3.54 -5.17 4.51
CA ALA A 21 3.58 -4.73 5.90
C ALA A 21 2.91 -5.76 6.83
N GLU A 22 1.78 -6.34 6.42
CA GLU A 22 1.10 -7.40 7.18
C GLU A 22 1.96 -8.66 7.27
N ASP A 23 2.62 -9.03 6.17
CA ASP A 23 3.51 -10.19 6.14
C ASP A 23 4.69 -10.01 7.11
N LEU A 24 5.31 -8.83 7.11
CA LEU A 24 6.40 -8.50 8.03
C LEU A 24 5.93 -8.45 9.48
N LYS A 25 4.73 -7.93 9.73
CA LYS A 25 4.12 -7.92 11.05
C LYS A 25 4.03 -9.34 11.61
N GLU A 26 3.54 -10.28 10.81
CA GLU A 26 3.40 -11.67 11.25
C GLU A 26 4.74 -12.37 11.47
N LYS A 27 5.71 -12.13 10.59
CA LYS A 27 6.97 -12.90 10.58
C LYS A 27 8.08 -12.31 11.43
N VAL A 28 8.13 -10.99 11.52
CA VAL A 28 9.27 -10.27 12.13
C VAL A 28 8.85 -9.43 13.32
N TYR A 29 7.66 -8.83 13.27
CA TYR A 29 7.21 -7.85 14.26
C TYR A 29 5.95 -8.29 14.98
N GLU A 30 5.76 -9.60 15.20
CA GLU A 30 4.54 -10.11 15.83
C GLU A 30 4.35 -9.62 17.27
N ASP A 31 5.44 -9.25 17.94
CA ASP A 31 5.42 -8.70 19.30
C ASP A 31 5.12 -7.20 19.34
N LYS A 32 4.97 -6.56 18.17
CA LYS A 32 4.67 -5.14 18.06
C LYS A 32 3.17 -4.94 17.81
N ASP A 33 2.62 -3.91 18.44
CA ASP A 33 1.23 -3.54 18.24
C ASP A 33 1.11 -2.68 16.98
N LEU A 34 0.98 -3.33 15.82
CA LEU A 34 0.86 -2.67 14.52
C LEU A 34 -0.54 -2.86 13.96
N VAL A 35 -1.18 -1.76 13.59
CA VAL A 35 -2.44 -1.76 12.83
C VAL A 35 -2.12 -1.20 11.44
N ILE A 36 -2.33 -2.00 10.41
CA ILE A 36 -1.99 -1.65 9.04
C ILE A 36 -3.26 -1.60 8.21
N LEU A 37 -3.48 -0.46 7.55
CA LEU A 37 -4.66 -0.21 6.73
C LEU A 37 -4.24 0.36 5.39
N SER A 38 -5.12 0.25 4.39
CA SER A 38 -4.97 0.93 3.12
C SER A 38 -6.32 1.43 2.62
N ALA A 39 -6.32 2.46 1.78
CA ALA A 39 -7.52 3.01 1.19
C ALA A 39 -7.19 3.78 -0.09
N GLY A 40 -8.22 4.14 -0.85
CA GLY A 40 -8.09 4.89 -2.08
C GLY A 40 -8.99 6.10 -2.13
N VAL A 41 -8.57 7.11 -2.90
CA VAL A 41 -9.35 8.31 -3.17
C VAL A 41 -10.58 7.98 -4.01
N SER A 42 -10.41 7.05 -4.97
CA SER A 42 -11.46 6.61 -5.88
C SER A 42 -11.34 5.08 -6.04
N PRO A 43 -11.91 4.30 -5.11
CA PRO A 43 -11.69 2.85 -5.06
C PRO A 43 -12.11 2.11 -6.32
N LYS A 44 -11.28 1.16 -6.73
CA LYS A 44 -11.53 0.22 -7.82
C LYS A 44 -11.25 -1.19 -7.31
N PRO A 45 -11.80 -2.24 -7.91
CA PRO A 45 -11.49 -3.62 -7.48
C PRO A 45 -9.99 -3.89 -7.45
N VAL A 46 -9.55 -4.75 -6.54
CA VAL A 46 -8.14 -5.14 -6.45
C VAL A 46 -7.70 -5.71 -7.80
N ASN A 47 -6.59 -5.19 -8.32
CA ASN A 47 -6.12 -5.56 -9.66
C ASN A 47 -5.62 -7.01 -9.68
N PRO A 48 -6.11 -7.86 -10.62
CA PRO A 48 -5.68 -9.25 -10.70
C PRO A 48 -4.17 -9.43 -10.87
N LEU A 49 -3.49 -8.50 -11.53
CA LEU A 49 -2.03 -8.57 -11.70
C LEU A 49 -1.30 -8.31 -10.38
N SER A 50 -1.86 -7.46 -9.51
CA SER A 50 -1.34 -7.27 -8.15
C SER A 50 -1.41 -8.58 -7.37
N ILE A 51 -2.54 -9.27 -7.47
CA ILE A 51 -2.74 -10.55 -6.79
C ILE A 51 -1.69 -11.57 -7.28
N LYS A 52 -1.48 -11.64 -8.59
CA LYS A 52 -0.51 -12.57 -9.19
C LYS A 52 0.92 -12.30 -8.71
N VAL A 53 1.37 -11.05 -8.79
CA VAL A 53 2.77 -10.74 -8.46
C VAL A 53 3.04 -10.84 -6.96
N MET A 54 2.05 -10.59 -6.11
CA MET A 54 2.20 -10.78 -4.68
C MET A 54 2.21 -12.26 -4.31
N ALA A 55 1.45 -13.10 -5.01
CA ALA A 55 1.48 -14.55 -4.82
C ALA A 55 2.87 -15.12 -5.10
N GLU A 56 3.63 -14.53 -6.04
CA GLU A 56 5.02 -14.91 -6.29
C GLU A 56 5.92 -14.73 -5.07
N LYS A 57 5.54 -13.85 -4.16
CA LYS A 57 6.24 -13.60 -2.90
C LYS A 57 5.61 -14.33 -1.71
N GLY A 58 4.66 -15.22 -1.97
CA GLY A 58 3.97 -15.94 -0.92
C GLY A 58 2.94 -15.12 -0.14
N ILE A 59 2.51 -13.99 -0.70
CA ILE A 59 1.54 -13.09 -0.08
C ILE A 59 0.22 -13.17 -0.83
N ASP A 60 -0.85 -13.55 -0.11
CA ASP A 60 -2.18 -13.74 -0.70
C ASP A 60 -3.03 -12.47 -0.55
N LEU A 61 -3.36 -11.84 -1.67
CA LEU A 61 -4.25 -10.68 -1.69
C LEU A 61 -5.71 -11.02 -2.03
N THR A 62 -6.04 -12.29 -2.23
CA THR A 62 -7.39 -12.67 -2.68
C THR A 62 -8.49 -12.29 -1.68
N GLY A 63 -8.17 -12.21 -0.40
CA GLY A 63 -9.12 -11.79 0.63
C GLY A 63 -9.19 -10.29 0.86
N HIS A 64 -8.36 -9.52 0.16
CA HIS A 64 -8.33 -8.07 0.32
C HIS A 64 -9.44 -7.39 -0.48
N LYS A 65 -9.94 -6.26 0.05
CA LYS A 65 -10.98 -5.45 -0.60
C LYS A 65 -10.49 -4.02 -0.73
N SER A 66 -10.87 -3.37 -1.82
CA SER A 66 -10.61 -1.94 -1.99
C SER A 66 -11.53 -1.13 -1.07
N LYS A 67 -10.95 -0.12 -0.43
CA LYS A 67 -11.65 0.72 0.54
C LYS A 67 -11.49 2.19 0.16
N SER A 68 -12.52 2.99 0.45
CA SER A 68 -12.47 4.44 0.30
C SER A 68 -11.83 5.08 1.54
N LEU A 69 -11.27 6.27 1.36
CA LEU A 69 -10.86 7.13 2.49
C LEU A 69 -12.00 7.34 3.49
N ASP A 70 -13.24 7.37 3.00
CA ASP A 70 -14.41 7.59 3.85
C ASP A 70 -14.79 6.35 4.68
N ASP A 71 -14.26 5.19 4.32
CA ASP A 71 -14.56 3.93 5.01
C ASP A 71 -13.61 3.61 6.16
N ILE A 72 -12.53 4.37 6.30
CA ILE A 72 -11.54 4.15 7.34
C ILE A 72 -11.36 5.41 8.19
N ASP A 73 -10.98 5.20 9.45
CA ASP A 73 -10.69 6.29 10.36
C ASP A 73 -9.22 6.69 10.23
N LEU A 74 -8.97 7.88 9.67
CA LEU A 74 -7.63 8.44 9.54
C LEU A 74 -7.12 9.07 10.83
N THR A 75 -8.02 9.34 11.78
CA THR A 75 -7.62 9.91 13.06
C THR A 75 -6.83 8.88 13.86
N ASN A 76 -5.94 9.33 14.73
CA ASN A 76 -5.07 8.46 15.52
C ASN A 76 -4.08 7.64 14.69
N ALA A 77 -3.93 7.92 13.40
CA ALA A 77 -2.86 7.33 12.61
C ALA A 77 -1.52 7.92 13.04
N ASP A 78 -0.53 7.06 13.23
CA ASP A 78 0.83 7.51 13.50
C ASP A 78 1.54 7.89 12.21
N TYR A 79 1.25 7.16 11.13
CA TYR A 79 1.81 7.41 9.81
C TYR A 79 0.74 7.28 8.73
N ILE A 80 0.72 8.22 7.81
CA ILE A 80 -0.04 8.14 6.56
C ILE A 80 0.97 8.23 5.43
N ILE A 81 1.00 7.21 4.58
CA ILE A 81 1.94 7.12 3.46
C ILE A 81 1.13 7.16 2.17
N THR A 82 1.29 8.25 1.40
CA THR A 82 0.65 8.38 0.10
C THR A 82 1.57 7.83 -0.98
N LEU A 83 1.02 7.06 -1.92
CA LEU A 83 1.79 6.35 -2.93
C LEU A 83 1.57 6.90 -4.34
N CYS A 84 0.78 7.96 -4.46
CA CYS A 84 0.55 8.67 -5.72
C CYS A 84 0.19 10.13 -5.45
N GLY A 85 0.28 10.97 -6.50
CA GLY A 85 -0.01 12.39 -6.38
C GLY A 85 -1.46 12.68 -5.98
N ASP A 86 -2.42 11.93 -6.54
CA ASP A 86 -3.84 12.10 -6.21
C ASP A 86 -4.11 11.88 -4.73
N ALA A 87 -3.52 10.82 -4.15
CA ALA A 87 -3.67 10.55 -2.73
C ALA A 87 -3.03 11.64 -1.88
N LYS A 88 -1.86 12.14 -2.29
CA LYS A 88 -1.19 13.24 -1.61
C LYS A 88 -2.04 14.52 -1.61
N ASP A 89 -2.60 14.88 -2.77
CA ASP A 89 -3.38 16.10 -2.94
C ASP A 89 -4.73 16.04 -2.22
N ASN A 90 -5.30 14.84 -2.08
CA ASN A 90 -6.63 14.65 -1.50
C ASN A 90 -6.62 14.10 -0.08
N CYS A 91 -5.44 13.88 0.51
CA CYS A 91 -5.33 13.39 1.87
C CYS A 91 -5.73 14.50 2.85
N PRO A 92 -6.76 14.27 3.69
CA PRO A 92 -7.16 15.30 4.66
C PRO A 92 -6.10 15.47 5.75
N TYR A 93 -6.00 16.69 6.27
CA TYR A 93 -5.17 16.95 7.43
C TYR A 93 -5.85 16.36 8.68
N VAL A 94 -5.15 15.49 9.38
CA VAL A 94 -5.71 14.77 10.54
C VAL A 94 -5.03 15.12 11.87
N GLY A 95 -4.16 16.12 11.88
CA GLY A 95 -3.51 16.59 13.10
C GLY A 95 -1.99 16.52 13.03
N ALA A 96 -1.36 17.25 13.95
CA ALA A 96 0.11 17.39 13.97
C ALA A 96 0.84 16.14 14.47
N LYS A 97 0.13 15.21 15.12
CA LYS A 97 0.72 13.98 15.65
C LYS A 97 0.94 12.92 14.57
N THR A 98 0.18 12.99 13.47
CA THR A 98 0.33 12.07 12.35
C THR A 98 1.45 12.53 11.44
N LYS A 99 2.39 11.64 11.17
CA LYS A 99 3.47 11.90 10.21
C LYS A 99 3.00 11.50 8.82
N ASN A 100 3.14 12.43 7.86
CA ASN A 100 2.75 12.21 6.48
C ASN A 100 3.99 11.99 5.63
N LEU A 101 4.04 10.86 4.94
CA LEU A 101 5.12 10.51 4.02
C LEU A 101 4.54 10.35 2.62
N HIS A 102 5.37 10.58 1.61
CA HIS A 102 4.96 10.39 0.23
C HIS A 102 6.02 9.57 -0.51
N TRP A 103 5.59 8.45 -1.10
CA TRP A 103 6.40 7.63 -1.98
C TRP A 103 5.88 7.81 -3.40
N ASP A 104 6.67 8.46 -4.25
CA ASP A 104 6.27 8.75 -5.62
C ASP A 104 6.50 7.50 -6.48
N LEU A 105 5.43 6.70 -6.64
CA LEU A 105 5.46 5.44 -7.39
C LEU A 105 4.61 5.55 -8.65
N LEU A 106 5.12 5.02 -9.74
CA LEU A 106 4.35 4.91 -10.98
C LEU A 106 3.18 3.96 -10.79
N ASP A 107 2.06 4.25 -11.48
CA ASP A 107 0.88 3.39 -11.44
C ASP A 107 1.08 2.21 -12.40
N PRO A 108 1.23 0.99 -11.89
CA PRO A 108 1.45 -0.16 -12.76
C PRO A 108 0.22 -0.50 -13.63
N ALA A 109 -0.98 -0.06 -13.23
CA ALA A 109 -2.18 -0.29 -14.02
C ALA A 109 -2.17 0.47 -15.36
N ASN A 110 -1.32 1.49 -15.50
CA ASN A 110 -1.16 2.24 -16.73
C ASN A 110 -0.17 1.59 -17.71
N ALA A 111 0.44 0.47 -17.35
CA ALA A 111 1.35 -0.24 -18.23
C ALA A 111 0.65 -0.72 -19.50
N GLU A 112 1.32 -0.60 -20.63
CA GLU A 112 0.83 -1.03 -21.94
C GLU A 112 1.63 -2.21 -22.43
N GLY A 113 1.08 -2.91 -23.43
CA GLY A 113 1.76 -4.03 -24.06
C GLY A 113 1.09 -5.37 -23.78
N SER A 114 1.84 -6.45 -23.90
CA SER A 114 1.35 -7.80 -23.63
C SER A 114 1.12 -8.00 -22.13
N GLU A 115 0.42 -9.10 -21.80
CA GLU A 115 0.21 -9.44 -20.39
C GLU A 115 1.56 -9.64 -19.67
N GLU A 116 2.52 -10.28 -20.35
CA GLU A 116 3.86 -10.49 -19.78
C GLU A 116 4.58 -9.17 -19.50
N GLU A 117 4.49 -8.21 -20.43
CA GLU A 117 5.08 -6.88 -20.23
C GLU A 117 4.43 -6.15 -19.06
N LYS A 118 3.10 -6.26 -18.94
CA LYS A 118 2.36 -5.67 -17.82
C LYS A 118 2.75 -6.32 -16.48
N LEU A 119 2.85 -7.65 -16.46
CA LEU A 119 3.30 -8.38 -15.27
C LEU A 119 4.70 -7.95 -14.85
N ASN A 120 5.62 -7.80 -15.79
CA ASN A 120 6.98 -7.35 -15.48
C ASN A 120 7.00 -5.95 -14.88
N PHE A 121 6.11 -5.06 -15.35
CA PHE A 121 5.99 -3.73 -14.78
C PHE A 121 5.44 -3.80 -13.34
N PHE A 122 4.41 -4.62 -13.11
CA PHE A 122 3.89 -4.86 -11.76
C PHE A 122 4.96 -5.42 -10.83
N ARG A 123 5.79 -6.36 -11.31
CA ARG A 123 6.90 -6.91 -10.52
C ARG A 123 7.91 -5.84 -10.14
N LYS A 124 8.22 -4.94 -11.05
CA LYS A 124 9.15 -3.83 -10.81
C LYS A 124 8.64 -2.90 -9.69
N ILE A 125 7.37 -2.50 -9.79
CA ILE A 125 6.77 -1.64 -8.78
C ILE A 125 6.63 -2.38 -7.45
N ARG A 126 6.23 -3.65 -7.49
CA ARG A 126 6.16 -4.51 -6.30
C ARG A 126 7.50 -4.55 -5.56
N ASP A 127 8.58 -4.77 -6.28
CA ASP A 127 9.92 -4.90 -5.68
C ASP A 127 10.36 -3.57 -5.06
N GLU A 128 10.03 -2.44 -5.67
CA GLU A 128 10.31 -1.13 -5.11
C GLU A 128 9.51 -0.90 -3.82
N ILE A 129 8.24 -1.28 -3.82
CA ILE A 129 7.38 -1.18 -2.63
C ILE A 129 7.92 -2.04 -1.50
N GLU A 130 8.36 -3.26 -1.81
CA GLU A 130 8.92 -4.17 -0.81
C GLU A 130 10.11 -3.54 -0.09
N ILE A 131 11.03 -2.96 -0.84
CA ILE A 131 12.22 -2.29 -0.27
C ILE A 131 11.80 -1.13 0.63
N ARG A 132 10.86 -0.30 0.16
CA ARG A 132 10.42 0.87 0.93
C ARG A 132 9.69 0.48 2.21
N VAL A 133 8.84 -0.55 2.15
CA VAL A 133 8.13 -1.03 3.34
C VAL A 133 9.10 -1.61 4.35
N ASN A 134 10.05 -2.42 3.90
CA ASN A 134 11.08 -2.98 4.80
C ASN A 134 11.88 -1.89 5.49
N ASP A 135 12.38 -0.93 4.73
CA ASP A 135 13.20 0.16 5.28
C ASP A 135 12.39 1.04 6.23
N PHE A 136 11.13 1.30 5.87
CA PHE A 136 10.24 2.12 6.71
C PHE A 136 9.99 1.45 8.06
N LEU A 137 9.59 0.18 8.07
CA LEU A 137 9.29 -0.52 9.32
C LEU A 137 10.52 -0.63 10.20
N LYS A 138 11.70 -0.88 9.64
CA LYS A 138 12.95 -0.88 10.40
C LYS A 138 13.23 0.47 11.05
N SER A 139 12.87 1.56 10.37
CA SER A 139 13.16 2.92 10.86
C SER A 139 12.29 3.35 12.03
N ILE A 140 11.10 2.77 12.18
CA ILE A 140 10.11 3.19 13.18
C ILE A 140 9.99 2.23 14.36
N ILE A 141 10.60 1.05 14.28
CA ILE A 141 10.49 0.03 15.32
C ILE A 141 11.78 -0.08 16.14
#